data_fbec571fd06b5bb32d4428ad5a8db86c
#
_entry.id   fbec571fd06b5bb32d4428ad5a8db86c
#
_cell.length_a   1.000
_cell.length_b   1.000
_cell.length_c   1.000
_cell.angle_alpha   90.00
_cell.angle_beta   90.00
_cell.angle_gamma   90.00
#
_symmetry.space_group_name_H-M   'P 1'
#
loop_
_entity.id
_entity.type
_entity.pdbx_description
1 polymer ?
#
loop_
_entity_poly.entity_id
_entity_poly.type
_entity_poly.pdbx_seq_one_letter_code
_entity_poly.pdbx_strand_id
1 'polypeptide(L)'
;AYTAPSDFLGEEVPIGVATQVYKPGVPLADLLAVDPRRLAPHIDLAGVHQHAARHSAALGFWEAIATATVETVAALRDAWHGWTPREIDLGGGFPSSRDGVGGQIARVAAARGSHTVAEYAAATTEALRTAAAAHALPLAGVTLEIEPGRAIFADTGIHLARVTRVKRQDAPLAWAWVEVDTADVFLSDVVTEHTRFDAVVADRADAPPVQHADIVGCSCNWDQLIEQEALPEVATGDVIAFLGTGCYEEVSAANFNALPRPATVLVDGSEATVVRRAETLADVLSRDL
;
A
#
# COMPACT_ATOMS: atom_id res chain seq x y z
N ALA A 1 11.78 2.85 2.76
CA ALA A 1 12.26 2.47 4.09
C ALA A 1 11.05 2.47 5.03
N TYR A 2 10.92 1.46 5.85
CA TYR A 2 9.96 1.47 6.94
C TYR A 2 10.43 2.51 7.97
N THR A 3 9.69 3.61 8.11
CA THR A 3 10.14 4.81 8.83
C THR A 3 9.68 4.89 10.29
N ALA A 4 8.74 4.05 10.73
CA ALA A 4 8.16 4.17 12.05
C ALA A 4 9.16 4.19 13.23
N PRO A 5 10.23 3.37 13.26
CA PRO A 5 11.26 3.50 14.29
C PRO A 5 12.07 4.79 14.17
N SER A 6 12.40 5.24 12.95
CA SER A 6 13.16 6.47 12.73
C SER A 6 12.36 7.73 13.09
N ASP A 7 11.03 7.71 12.94
CA ASP A 7 10.16 8.82 13.36
C ASP A 7 10.22 9.06 14.88
N PHE A 8 10.37 8.00 15.66
CA PHE A 8 10.50 8.08 17.11
C PHE A 8 11.94 8.33 17.58
N LEU A 9 12.92 7.77 16.89
CA LEU A 9 14.32 7.84 17.28
C LEU A 9 15.04 9.05 16.68
N GLY A 10 14.48 9.69 15.65
CA GLY A 10 15.07 10.84 14.97
C GLY A 10 16.32 10.49 14.15
N GLU A 11 16.54 9.21 13.85
CA GLU A 11 17.69 8.73 13.09
C GLU A 11 17.29 7.58 12.15
N GLU A 12 18.06 7.37 11.09
CA GLU A 12 17.85 6.23 10.21
C GLU A 12 18.17 4.93 10.93
N VAL A 13 17.21 3.99 10.87
CA VAL A 13 17.35 2.66 11.45
C VAL A 13 17.62 1.65 10.33
N PRO A 14 18.68 0.85 10.41
CA PRO A 14 18.94 -0.21 9.44
C PRO A 14 17.74 -1.14 9.29
N ILE A 15 17.48 -1.60 8.06
CA ILE A 15 16.30 -2.42 7.77
C ILE A 15 16.24 -3.69 8.63
N GLY A 16 17.36 -4.33 8.88
CA GLY A 16 17.44 -5.50 9.75
C GLY A 16 17.03 -5.22 11.21
N VAL A 17 17.16 -3.96 11.67
CA VAL A 17 16.67 -3.52 12.99
C VAL A 17 15.21 -3.10 12.89
N ALA A 18 14.84 -2.35 11.87
CA ALA A 18 13.47 -1.88 11.65
C ALA A 18 12.47 -3.05 11.56
N THR A 19 12.85 -4.15 10.91
CA THR A 19 12.02 -5.36 10.80
C THR A 19 11.80 -6.09 12.12
N GLN A 20 12.60 -5.80 13.15
CA GLN A 20 12.43 -6.37 14.49
C GLN A 20 11.53 -5.53 15.40
N VAL A 21 11.18 -4.31 14.99
CA VAL A 21 10.37 -3.38 15.77
C VAL A 21 9.02 -3.20 15.07
N TYR A 22 8.23 -4.24 15.03
CA TYR A 22 6.93 -4.24 14.38
C TYR A 22 5.91 -5.05 15.18
N LYS A 23 4.64 -4.66 15.15
CA LYS A 23 3.58 -5.31 15.94
C LYS A 23 3.40 -6.81 15.64
N PRO A 24 3.32 -7.26 14.39
CA PRO A 24 3.25 -8.67 14.05
C PRO A 24 4.59 -9.37 14.23
N GLY A 25 4.52 -10.66 14.45
CA GLY A 25 5.67 -11.54 14.53
C GLY A 25 6.23 -11.71 15.94
N VAL A 26 7.34 -12.40 16.02
CA VAL A 26 8.07 -12.68 17.25
C VAL A 26 9.43 -12.01 17.18
N PRO A 27 9.89 -11.31 18.22
CA PRO A 27 11.24 -10.74 18.25
C PRO A 27 12.30 -11.82 17.99
N LEU A 28 13.30 -11.52 17.18
CA LEU A 28 14.33 -12.49 16.81
C LEU A 28 15.03 -13.07 18.05
N ALA A 29 15.29 -12.24 19.05
CA ALA A 29 15.92 -12.71 20.31
C ALA A 29 15.08 -13.80 21.00
N ASP A 30 13.75 -13.65 20.98
CA ASP A 30 12.83 -14.63 21.57
C ASP A 30 12.80 -15.91 20.74
N LEU A 31 12.82 -15.80 19.40
CA LEU A 31 12.91 -16.96 18.50
C LEU A 31 14.22 -17.74 18.73
N LEU A 32 15.33 -17.05 18.86
CA LEU A 32 16.64 -17.68 19.12
C LEU A 32 16.68 -18.42 20.47
N ALA A 33 15.90 -17.97 21.44
CA ALA A 33 15.78 -18.60 22.76
C ALA A 33 14.86 -19.84 22.78
N VAL A 34 14.04 -20.05 21.74
CA VAL A 34 13.15 -21.22 21.66
C VAL A 34 13.93 -22.48 21.28
N ASP A 35 13.68 -23.58 21.97
CA ASP A 35 14.07 -24.91 21.48
C ASP A 35 12.93 -25.48 20.65
N PRO A 36 13.06 -25.55 19.30
CA PRO A 36 11.99 -25.99 18.42
C PRO A 36 11.55 -27.43 18.71
N ARG A 37 12.39 -28.26 19.27
CA ARG A 37 12.07 -29.64 19.66
C ARG A 37 11.01 -29.70 20.76
N ARG A 38 10.83 -28.62 21.53
CA ARG A 38 9.78 -28.51 22.55
C ARG A 38 8.42 -28.20 21.97
N LEU A 39 8.38 -27.72 20.72
CA LEU A 39 7.14 -27.47 19.99
C LEU A 39 6.66 -28.72 19.25
N ALA A 40 7.58 -29.62 18.87
CA ALA A 40 7.23 -30.94 18.34
C ALA A 40 6.59 -31.81 19.46
N PRO A 41 5.64 -32.66 19.17
CA PRO A 41 5.15 -33.10 17.85
C PRO A 41 3.98 -32.30 17.31
N HIS A 42 3.64 -31.16 17.86
CA HIS A 42 2.39 -30.43 17.54
C HIS A 42 2.55 -29.40 16.42
N ILE A 43 3.77 -28.91 16.17
CA ILE A 43 4.07 -27.89 15.19
C ILE A 43 5.25 -28.32 14.33
N ASP A 44 5.07 -28.25 13.02
CA ASP A 44 6.15 -28.36 12.03
C ASP A 44 6.56 -26.98 11.56
N LEU A 45 7.75 -26.56 11.95
CA LEU A 45 8.29 -25.25 11.57
C LEU A 45 8.82 -25.32 10.13
N ALA A 46 8.00 -24.94 9.17
CA ALA A 46 8.29 -25.07 7.74
C ALA A 46 9.21 -23.96 7.22
N GLY A 47 9.06 -22.74 7.70
CA GLY A 47 9.78 -21.60 7.15
C GLY A 47 9.79 -20.36 8.02
N VAL A 48 10.20 -19.28 7.41
CA VAL A 48 10.16 -17.93 7.98
C VAL A 48 9.38 -17.00 7.07
N HIS A 49 8.60 -16.13 7.68
CA HIS A 49 7.94 -15.01 7.01
C HIS A 49 8.48 -13.70 7.57
N GLN A 50 8.88 -12.79 6.69
CA GLN A 50 9.39 -11.47 7.05
C GLN A 50 8.75 -10.39 6.17
N HIS A 51 7.72 -9.72 6.69
CA HIS A 51 7.04 -8.64 6.00
C HIS A 51 7.60 -7.29 6.45
N ALA A 52 8.42 -6.67 5.64
CA ALA A 52 9.08 -5.40 5.96
C ALA A 52 8.76 -4.26 4.97
N ALA A 53 8.13 -4.58 3.85
CA ALA A 53 7.89 -3.61 2.79
C ALA A 53 6.49 -2.97 2.91
N ARG A 54 6.42 -1.71 2.48
CA ARG A 54 5.17 -0.97 2.33
C ARG A 54 5.33 0.02 1.17
N HIS A 55 4.68 -0.24 0.03
CA HIS A 55 4.78 0.55 -1.21
C HIS A 55 6.25 0.83 -1.63
N SER A 56 7.12 -0.15 -1.49
CA SER A 56 8.57 0.06 -1.65
C SER A 56 9.00 -0.17 -3.09
N ALA A 57 9.24 0.91 -3.82
CA ALA A 57 9.62 0.85 -5.23
C ALA A 57 11.12 0.65 -5.46
N ALA A 58 11.99 0.92 -4.49
CA ALA A 58 13.44 0.80 -4.66
C ALA A 58 13.91 -0.65 -4.64
N LEU A 59 14.64 -1.10 -5.68
CA LEU A 59 15.19 -2.47 -5.72
C LEU A 59 16.10 -2.78 -4.54
N GLY A 60 16.98 -1.84 -4.16
CA GLY A 60 17.88 -2.03 -3.02
C GLY A 60 17.18 -2.30 -1.69
N PHE A 61 15.93 -1.89 -1.54
CA PHE A 61 15.12 -2.23 -0.37
C PHE A 61 14.76 -3.73 -0.36
N TRP A 62 14.37 -4.28 -1.51
CA TRP A 62 14.06 -5.69 -1.67
C TRP A 62 15.28 -6.59 -1.54
N GLU A 63 16.43 -6.14 -2.07
CA GLU A 63 17.72 -6.79 -1.87
C GLU A 63 18.09 -6.86 -0.38
N ALA A 64 17.87 -5.77 0.36
CA ALA A 64 18.13 -5.72 1.79
C ALA A 64 17.19 -6.64 2.60
N ILE A 65 15.89 -6.71 2.24
CA ILE A 65 14.94 -7.65 2.89
C ILE A 65 15.40 -9.09 2.65
N ALA A 66 15.70 -9.46 1.42
CA ALA A 66 16.14 -10.81 1.07
C ALA A 66 17.40 -11.20 1.85
N THR A 67 18.36 -10.29 1.93
CA THR A 67 19.61 -10.50 2.72
C THR A 67 19.31 -10.67 4.20
N ALA A 68 18.55 -9.77 4.81
CA ALA A 68 18.21 -9.83 6.23
C ALA A 68 17.41 -11.09 6.60
N THR A 69 16.55 -11.56 5.68
CA THR A 69 15.80 -12.81 5.87
C THR A 69 16.73 -14.02 5.90
N VAL A 70 17.72 -14.08 5.00
CA VAL A 70 18.73 -15.16 5.02
C VAL A 70 19.59 -15.11 6.26
N GLU A 71 20.01 -13.93 6.72
CA GLU A 71 20.74 -13.75 7.98
C GLU A 71 19.93 -14.26 9.17
N THR A 72 18.63 -13.97 9.19
CA THR A 72 17.71 -14.51 10.21
C THR A 72 17.64 -16.02 10.16
N VAL A 73 17.49 -16.62 8.97
CA VAL A 73 17.48 -18.07 8.79
C VAL A 73 18.80 -18.70 9.26
N ALA A 74 19.91 -18.08 8.93
CA ALA A 74 21.23 -18.58 9.37
C ALA A 74 21.37 -18.57 10.90
N ALA A 75 20.94 -17.50 11.53
CA ALA A 75 20.93 -17.40 13.00
C ALA A 75 20.03 -18.46 13.66
N LEU A 76 18.83 -18.67 13.09
CA LEU A 76 17.91 -19.71 13.55
C LEU A 76 18.49 -21.12 13.34
N ARG A 77 19.11 -21.40 12.20
CA ARG A 77 19.79 -22.67 11.95
C ARG A 77 20.84 -22.97 13.03
N ASP A 78 21.62 -21.96 13.37
CA ASP A 78 22.68 -22.13 14.35
C ASP A 78 22.10 -22.35 15.77
N ALA A 79 21.05 -21.62 16.14
CA ALA A 79 20.36 -21.77 17.43
C ALA A 79 19.50 -23.04 17.52
N TRP A 80 18.94 -23.50 16.41
CA TRP A 80 17.98 -24.60 16.34
C TRP A 80 18.58 -25.92 15.82
N HIS A 81 19.82 -26.18 16.17
CA HIS A 81 20.49 -27.45 15.91
C HIS A 81 20.52 -27.90 14.43
N GLY A 82 20.76 -26.95 13.53
CA GLY A 82 20.85 -27.23 12.09
C GLY A 82 19.50 -27.21 11.35
N TRP A 83 18.46 -26.63 11.95
CA TRP A 83 17.19 -26.44 11.26
C TRP A 83 17.38 -25.66 9.96
N THR A 84 16.67 -26.07 8.92
CA THR A 84 16.64 -25.37 7.62
C THR A 84 15.20 -25.20 7.17
N PRO A 85 14.84 -24.04 6.57
CA PRO A 85 13.49 -23.81 6.08
C PRO A 85 13.21 -24.62 4.82
N ARG A 86 11.95 -24.93 4.60
CA ARG A 86 11.41 -25.35 3.31
C ARG A 86 10.75 -24.18 2.57
N GLU A 87 10.44 -23.12 3.29
CA GLU A 87 9.72 -21.94 2.82
C GLU A 87 10.40 -20.67 3.34
N ILE A 88 10.54 -19.68 2.48
CA ILE A 88 10.96 -18.32 2.82
C ILE A 88 9.93 -17.39 2.20
N ASP A 89 9.20 -16.66 3.02
CA ASP A 89 8.23 -15.68 2.58
C ASP A 89 8.73 -14.27 2.89
N LEU A 90 8.85 -13.44 1.87
CA LEU A 90 9.29 -12.05 1.96
C LEU A 90 8.14 -11.05 2.15
N GLY A 91 6.92 -11.56 2.24
CA GLY A 91 5.72 -10.77 2.43
C GLY A 91 5.30 -9.92 1.23
N GLY A 92 4.47 -8.94 1.50
CA GLY A 92 3.93 -8.01 0.53
C GLY A 92 4.60 -6.64 0.54
N GLY A 93 3.87 -5.64 0.06
CA GLY A 93 4.33 -4.26 -0.01
C GLY A 93 5.00 -3.89 -1.33
N PHE A 94 4.88 -4.74 -2.37
CA PHE A 94 5.27 -4.41 -3.72
C PHE A 94 4.41 -3.24 -4.23
N PRO A 95 5.04 -2.24 -4.88
CA PRO A 95 4.34 -1.05 -5.34
C PRO A 95 3.44 -1.34 -6.53
N SER A 96 2.43 -0.50 -6.73
CA SER A 96 1.72 -0.42 -7.99
C SER A 96 2.54 0.35 -9.03
N SER A 97 2.10 0.35 -10.28
CA SER A 97 2.71 1.13 -11.36
C SER A 97 2.64 2.65 -11.09
N ARG A 98 1.76 3.07 -10.19
CA ARG A 98 1.50 4.48 -9.85
C ARG A 98 2.20 4.95 -8.58
N ASP A 99 2.77 4.06 -7.80
CA ASP A 99 3.52 4.44 -6.61
C ASP A 99 4.84 5.13 -7.00
N GLY A 100 5.17 6.22 -6.32
CA GLY A 100 6.37 6.98 -6.58
C GLY A 100 7.64 6.29 -6.09
N VAL A 101 8.74 6.50 -6.80
CA VAL A 101 10.07 6.12 -6.33
C VAL A 101 10.47 7.10 -5.22
N GLY A 102 10.53 6.66 -3.99
CA GLY A 102 10.96 7.50 -2.87
C GLY A 102 10.02 7.53 -1.67
N GLY A 103 8.99 6.71 -1.67
CA GLY A 103 8.12 6.50 -0.51
C GLY A 103 6.76 7.21 -0.58
N GLN A 104 5.94 6.87 0.36
CA GLN A 104 4.53 7.18 0.47
C GLN A 104 4.17 8.66 0.65
N ILE A 105 5.10 9.52 1.05
CA ILE A 105 4.83 10.92 1.38
C ILE A 105 5.28 11.82 0.23
N ALA A 106 4.91 11.49 -1.00
CA ALA A 106 5.04 12.45 -2.08
C ALA A 106 3.76 13.30 -2.17
N ARG A 107 3.65 14.31 -1.34
CA ARG A 107 2.62 15.37 -1.50
C ARG A 107 2.74 16.11 -2.84
N VAL A 108 3.84 15.94 -3.52
CA VAL A 108 4.12 16.47 -4.85
C VAL A 108 4.30 15.29 -5.78
N ALA A 109 3.85 15.39 -7.02
CA ALA A 109 4.05 14.38 -8.06
C ALA A 109 5.55 14.05 -8.18
N ALA A 110 6.01 13.07 -7.42
CA ALA A 110 7.36 12.54 -7.54
C ALA A 110 7.48 11.85 -8.90
N ALA A 111 8.70 11.83 -9.43
CA ALA A 111 8.96 11.04 -10.63
C ALA A 111 8.49 9.60 -10.39
N ARG A 112 7.52 9.14 -11.15
CA ARG A 112 6.99 7.80 -11.08
C ARG A 112 7.88 6.89 -11.88
N GLY A 113 8.20 5.78 -11.34
CA GLY A 113 8.92 4.73 -12.00
C GLY A 113 8.91 3.53 -11.08
N SER A 114 8.06 2.57 -11.37
CA SER A 114 8.20 1.25 -10.80
C SER A 114 9.12 0.44 -11.70
N HIS A 115 9.90 -0.42 -11.08
CA HIS A 115 10.59 -1.48 -11.80
C HIS A 115 9.56 -2.51 -12.28
N THR A 116 9.93 -3.28 -13.28
CA THR A 116 9.11 -4.40 -13.75
C THR A 116 9.11 -5.53 -12.71
N VAL A 117 8.11 -6.37 -12.74
CA VAL A 117 8.06 -7.59 -11.92
C VAL A 117 9.31 -8.45 -12.11
N ALA A 118 9.83 -8.52 -13.35
CA ALA A 118 11.05 -9.26 -13.66
C ALA A 118 12.29 -8.66 -12.96
N GLU A 119 12.41 -7.34 -12.89
CA GLU A 119 13.51 -6.66 -12.19
C GLU A 119 13.44 -6.90 -10.69
N TYR A 120 12.25 -6.80 -10.06
CA TYR A 120 12.09 -7.15 -8.64
C TYR A 120 12.44 -8.60 -8.37
N ALA A 121 11.97 -9.54 -9.21
CA ALA A 121 12.27 -10.95 -9.06
C ALA A 121 13.77 -11.24 -9.22
N ALA A 122 14.43 -10.62 -10.17
CA ALA A 122 15.87 -10.79 -10.40
C ALA A 122 16.70 -10.26 -9.23
N ALA A 123 16.48 -9.02 -8.82
CA ALA A 123 17.21 -8.37 -7.72
C ALA A 123 17.04 -9.15 -6.40
N THR A 124 15.81 -9.46 -6.06
CA THR A 124 15.47 -10.18 -4.83
C THR A 124 16.07 -11.59 -4.79
N THR A 125 15.95 -12.34 -5.89
CA THR A 125 16.47 -13.71 -5.96
C THR A 125 18.00 -13.74 -5.96
N GLU A 126 18.66 -12.79 -6.60
CA GLU A 126 20.12 -12.71 -6.61
C GLU A 126 20.67 -12.34 -5.24
N ALA A 127 20.05 -11.37 -4.56
CA ALA A 127 20.43 -11.02 -3.19
C ALA A 127 20.25 -12.21 -2.24
N LEU A 128 19.13 -12.93 -2.35
CA LEU A 128 18.86 -14.13 -1.54
C LEU A 128 19.90 -15.21 -1.79
N ARG A 129 20.26 -15.49 -3.05
CA ARG A 129 21.30 -16.49 -3.39
C ARG A 129 22.67 -16.09 -2.88
N THR A 130 23.04 -14.83 -3.03
CA THR A 130 24.32 -14.30 -2.57
C THR A 130 24.45 -14.41 -1.05
N ALA A 131 23.44 -13.99 -0.32
CA ALA A 131 23.41 -14.11 1.13
C ALA A 131 23.42 -15.57 1.58
N ALA A 132 22.63 -16.44 0.93
CA ALA A 132 22.60 -17.87 1.26
C ALA A 132 23.96 -18.54 1.04
N ALA A 133 24.67 -18.20 -0.04
CA ALA A 133 26.02 -18.69 -0.28
C ALA A 133 27.02 -18.24 0.79
N ALA A 134 26.95 -16.96 1.21
CA ALA A 134 27.79 -16.42 2.27
C ALA A 134 27.59 -17.12 3.62
N HIS A 135 26.38 -17.59 3.90
CA HIS A 135 26.05 -18.33 5.13
C HIS A 135 26.06 -19.86 4.96
N ALA A 136 26.49 -20.37 3.82
CA ALA A 136 26.44 -21.80 3.48
C ALA A 136 25.04 -22.42 3.74
N LEU A 137 24.00 -21.68 3.40
CA LEU A 137 22.59 -22.10 3.51
C LEU A 137 22.16 -22.79 2.20
N PRO A 138 21.77 -24.09 2.24
CA PRO A 138 21.27 -24.75 1.03
C PRO A 138 19.88 -24.23 0.67
N LEU A 139 19.70 -23.81 -0.60
CA LEU A 139 18.40 -23.36 -1.12
C LEU A 139 17.69 -24.45 -1.93
N ALA A 140 18.32 -25.60 -2.14
CA ALA A 140 17.70 -26.69 -2.89
C ALA A 140 16.43 -27.19 -2.18
N GLY A 141 15.30 -27.12 -2.85
CA GLY A 141 14.00 -27.51 -2.29
C GLY A 141 13.34 -26.46 -1.39
N VAL A 142 13.91 -25.25 -1.28
CA VAL A 142 13.28 -24.12 -0.58
C VAL A 142 12.34 -23.40 -1.55
N THR A 143 11.10 -23.18 -1.14
CA THR A 143 10.13 -22.35 -1.86
C THR A 143 10.31 -20.89 -1.42
N LEU A 144 10.44 -19.99 -2.40
CA LEU A 144 10.35 -18.54 -2.16
C LEU A 144 8.92 -18.09 -2.39
N GLU A 145 8.34 -17.42 -1.39
CA GLU A 145 7.00 -16.88 -1.42
C GLU A 145 7.01 -15.36 -1.34
N ILE A 146 6.00 -14.74 -1.92
CA ILE A 146 5.72 -13.30 -1.86
C ILE A 146 4.20 -13.07 -1.79
N GLU A 147 3.78 -11.93 -1.23
CA GLU A 147 2.38 -11.57 -1.01
C GLU A 147 1.98 -10.27 -1.75
N PRO A 148 2.02 -10.22 -3.08
CA PRO A 148 1.85 -8.98 -3.85
C PRO A 148 0.38 -8.56 -3.98
N GLY A 149 -0.18 -7.89 -2.99
CA GLY A 149 -1.55 -7.37 -3.02
C GLY A 149 -1.71 -6.15 -3.93
N ARG A 150 -1.16 -5.01 -3.52
CA ARG A 150 -1.28 -3.72 -4.22
C ARG A 150 -0.75 -3.79 -5.66
N ALA A 151 0.38 -4.39 -5.87
CA ALA A 151 0.98 -4.53 -7.21
C ALA A 151 0.07 -5.23 -8.23
N ILE A 152 -0.87 -6.05 -7.77
CA ILE A 152 -1.81 -6.78 -8.64
C ILE A 152 -3.12 -6.01 -8.81
N PHE A 153 -3.65 -5.43 -7.72
CA PHE A 153 -5.04 -4.97 -7.70
C PHE A 153 -5.21 -3.46 -7.80
N ALA A 154 -4.22 -2.63 -7.42
CA ALA A 154 -4.41 -1.18 -7.37
C ALA A 154 -4.93 -0.61 -8.70
N ASP A 155 -4.27 -0.95 -9.79
CA ASP A 155 -4.58 -0.42 -11.12
C ASP A 155 -5.89 -0.98 -11.73
N THR A 156 -6.52 -1.95 -11.07
CA THR A 156 -7.79 -2.52 -11.53
C THR A 156 -9.02 -1.73 -11.06
N GLY A 157 -8.85 -0.78 -10.15
CA GLY A 157 -9.93 0.00 -9.58
C GLY A 157 -9.84 1.49 -9.90
N ILE A 158 -11.02 2.07 -10.10
CA ILE A 158 -11.22 3.51 -10.27
C ILE A 158 -12.37 3.92 -9.35
N HIS A 159 -12.13 4.95 -8.51
CA HIS A 159 -13.18 5.55 -7.72
C HIS A 159 -13.71 6.80 -8.44
N LEU A 160 -15.01 6.87 -8.63
CA LEU A 160 -15.66 7.98 -9.33
C LEU A 160 -16.38 8.88 -8.34
N ALA A 161 -16.17 10.18 -8.45
CA ALA A 161 -16.84 11.17 -7.62
C ALA A 161 -17.31 12.37 -8.47
N ARG A 162 -18.51 12.86 -8.20
CA ARG A 162 -19.09 14.02 -8.88
C ARG A 162 -18.65 15.30 -8.20
N VAL A 163 -18.25 16.28 -9.00
CA VAL A 163 -17.97 17.64 -8.53
C VAL A 163 -19.26 18.32 -8.10
N THR A 164 -19.33 18.66 -6.83
CA THR A 164 -20.47 19.37 -6.23
C THR A 164 -20.28 20.88 -6.29
N ARG A 165 -19.04 21.34 -6.16
CA ARG A 165 -18.70 22.75 -6.22
C ARG A 165 -17.26 22.98 -6.62
N VAL A 166 -17.00 24.08 -7.31
CA VAL A 166 -15.64 24.63 -7.50
C VAL A 166 -15.55 25.97 -6.77
N LYS A 167 -14.63 26.08 -5.85
CA LYS A 167 -14.36 27.29 -5.08
C LYS A 167 -13.00 27.87 -5.44
N ARG A 168 -12.90 29.19 -5.56
CA ARG A 168 -11.66 29.91 -5.84
C ARG A 168 -11.54 31.10 -4.92
N GLN A 169 -10.30 31.44 -4.58
CA GLN A 169 -9.95 32.70 -3.94
C GLN A 169 -8.70 33.30 -4.60
N ASP A 170 -8.62 34.63 -4.63
CA ASP A 170 -7.49 35.34 -5.20
C ASP A 170 -6.53 35.87 -4.12
N ALA A 171 -7.06 36.17 -2.94
CA ALA A 171 -6.30 36.74 -1.83
C ALA A 171 -6.67 36.05 -0.51
N PRO A 172 -5.75 35.97 0.47
CA PRO A 172 -4.35 36.46 0.47
C PRO A 172 -3.41 35.62 -0.41
N LEU A 173 -3.83 34.44 -0.81
CA LEU A 173 -3.15 33.51 -1.70
C LEU A 173 -4.17 33.00 -2.73
N ALA A 174 -3.82 33.03 -4.00
CA ALA A 174 -4.62 32.42 -5.04
C ALA A 174 -4.70 30.90 -4.82
N TRP A 175 -5.93 30.38 -4.67
CA TRP A 175 -6.17 28.97 -4.37
C TRP A 175 -7.48 28.49 -4.94
N ALA A 176 -7.55 27.22 -5.34
CA ALA A 176 -8.75 26.60 -5.84
C ALA A 176 -9.04 25.28 -5.14
N TRP A 177 -10.31 24.99 -4.93
CA TRP A 177 -10.81 23.72 -4.41
C TRP A 177 -11.87 23.16 -5.35
N VAL A 178 -11.78 21.86 -5.60
CA VAL A 178 -12.79 21.05 -6.28
C VAL A 178 -13.42 20.15 -5.23
N GLU A 179 -14.63 20.48 -4.81
CA GLU A 179 -15.38 19.70 -3.84
C GLU A 179 -16.14 18.58 -4.55
N VAL A 180 -15.99 17.35 -4.05
CA VAL A 180 -16.60 16.14 -4.63
C VAL A 180 -17.55 15.45 -3.65
N ASP A 181 -18.45 14.59 -4.14
CA ASP A 181 -19.44 13.84 -3.36
C ASP A 181 -18.91 12.56 -2.73
N THR A 182 -17.60 12.43 -2.62
CA THR A 182 -16.93 11.35 -1.87
C THR A 182 -16.20 11.90 -0.64
N ALA A 183 -15.56 11.03 0.12
CA ALA A 183 -14.82 11.38 1.32
C ALA A 183 -13.60 10.48 1.51
N ASP A 184 -12.65 10.92 2.33
CA ASP A 184 -11.43 10.16 2.68
C ASP A 184 -11.76 8.80 3.33
N VAL A 185 -12.92 8.66 3.96
CA VAL A 185 -13.39 7.37 4.52
C VAL A 185 -13.74 6.32 3.46
N PHE A 186 -13.85 6.71 2.19
CA PHE A 186 -14.01 5.83 1.04
C PHE A 186 -12.73 5.70 0.23
N LEU A 187 -11.74 6.55 0.51
CA LEU A 187 -10.38 6.55 -0.02
C LEU A 187 -9.39 6.49 1.15
N SER A 188 -9.54 5.48 1.98
CA SER A 188 -8.92 5.38 3.31
C SER A 188 -7.39 5.43 3.28
N ASP A 189 -6.75 5.00 2.19
CA ASP A 189 -5.31 5.03 2.04
C ASP A 189 -4.74 6.46 1.99
N VAL A 190 -5.56 7.46 1.67
CA VAL A 190 -5.14 8.88 1.80
C VAL A 190 -4.73 9.20 3.24
N VAL A 191 -5.47 8.66 4.21
CA VAL A 191 -5.23 8.91 5.65
C VAL A 191 -4.30 7.85 6.26
N THR A 192 -4.53 6.57 5.96
CA THR A 192 -3.84 5.46 6.64
C THR A 192 -2.46 5.19 6.06
N GLU A 193 -2.31 5.38 4.76
CA GLU A 193 -1.08 5.10 4.02
C GLU A 193 -0.41 6.37 3.48
N HIS A 194 -1.06 7.53 3.62
CA HIS A 194 -0.66 8.78 2.98
C HIS A 194 -0.48 8.64 1.46
N THR A 195 -1.29 7.79 0.86
CA THR A 195 -1.27 7.54 -0.59
C THR A 195 -1.79 8.78 -1.32
N ARG A 196 -1.08 9.20 -2.36
CA ARG A 196 -1.58 10.18 -3.32
C ARG A 196 -2.10 9.43 -4.55
N PHE A 197 -3.40 9.45 -4.76
CA PHE A 197 -4.00 8.95 -5.98
C PHE A 197 -3.75 9.90 -7.15
N ASP A 198 -3.80 9.39 -8.39
CA ASP A 198 -3.97 10.21 -9.57
C ASP A 198 -5.44 10.54 -9.75
N ALA A 199 -5.72 11.73 -10.23
CA ALA A 199 -7.08 12.12 -10.56
C ALA A 199 -7.16 12.71 -11.96
N VAL A 200 -8.21 12.36 -12.67
CA VAL A 200 -8.52 12.93 -13.99
C VAL A 200 -10.00 13.32 -14.06
N VAL A 201 -10.33 14.25 -14.94
CA VAL A 201 -11.74 14.51 -15.28
C VAL A 201 -12.18 13.43 -16.27
N ALA A 202 -13.15 12.61 -15.89
CA ALA A 202 -13.43 11.31 -16.51
C ALA A 202 -13.75 11.38 -18.01
N ASP A 203 -14.47 12.41 -18.46
CA ASP A 203 -14.87 12.59 -19.86
C ASP A 203 -13.82 13.31 -20.73
N ARG A 204 -12.72 13.77 -20.14
CA ARG A 204 -11.61 14.47 -20.80
C ARG A 204 -10.27 14.23 -20.12
N ALA A 205 -9.98 12.96 -19.86
CA ALA A 205 -8.79 12.52 -19.15
C ALA A 205 -7.48 12.96 -19.82
N ASP A 206 -7.46 13.14 -21.13
CA ASP A 206 -6.31 13.59 -21.91
C ASP A 206 -6.23 15.11 -22.09
N ALA A 207 -7.16 15.88 -21.51
CA ALA A 207 -7.15 17.34 -21.66
C ALA A 207 -5.95 17.93 -20.90
N PRO A 208 -5.23 18.91 -21.50
CA PRO A 208 -4.10 19.52 -20.83
C PRO A 208 -4.54 20.28 -19.57
N PRO A 209 -3.76 20.24 -18.50
CA PRO A 209 -4.05 21.00 -17.30
C PRO A 209 -3.94 22.49 -17.54
N VAL A 210 -4.86 23.25 -16.99
CA VAL A 210 -4.89 24.73 -17.04
C VAL A 210 -4.92 25.38 -15.66
N GLN A 211 -5.07 24.57 -14.60
CA GLN A 211 -5.13 25.03 -13.20
C GLN A 211 -4.55 23.99 -12.26
N HIS A 212 -4.23 24.43 -11.04
CA HIS A 212 -4.01 23.54 -9.90
C HIS A 212 -5.14 23.76 -8.89
N ALA A 213 -5.64 22.69 -8.32
CA ALA A 213 -6.67 22.75 -7.29
C ALA A 213 -6.50 21.61 -6.29
N ASP A 214 -6.91 21.85 -5.05
CA ASP A 214 -7.11 20.79 -4.09
C ASP A 214 -8.41 20.05 -4.41
N ILE A 215 -8.38 18.73 -4.43
CA ILE A 215 -9.60 17.93 -4.49
C ILE A 215 -9.96 17.55 -3.05
N VAL A 216 -11.14 17.97 -2.62
CA VAL A 216 -11.60 17.81 -1.23
C VAL A 216 -12.95 17.09 -1.19
N GLY A 217 -13.13 16.28 -0.17
CA GLY A 217 -14.35 15.49 0.01
C GLY A 217 -15.49 16.27 0.65
N CYS A 218 -16.58 15.55 0.96
CA CYS A 218 -17.84 16.11 1.46
C CYS A 218 -18.04 16.00 2.97
N SER A 219 -17.09 15.40 3.70
CA SER A 219 -17.21 15.21 5.13
C SER A 219 -16.67 16.41 5.94
N CYS A 220 -16.94 16.44 7.24
CA CYS A 220 -16.34 17.44 8.14
C CYS A 220 -14.96 17.04 8.66
N ASN A 221 -14.42 15.92 8.23
CA ASN A 221 -13.03 15.56 8.46
C ASN A 221 -12.12 16.53 7.70
N TRP A 222 -10.80 16.43 7.84
CA TRP A 222 -9.89 17.23 7.02
C TRP A 222 -10.18 17.05 5.53
N ASP A 223 -10.50 15.84 5.13
CA ASP A 223 -11.06 15.41 3.85
C ASP A 223 -10.32 15.93 2.62
N GLN A 224 -9.01 16.10 2.77
CA GLN A 224 -8.08 16.54 1.73
C GLN A 224 -7.66 15.31 0.92
N LEU A 225 -8.32 15.07 -0.20
CA LEU A 225 -8.09 13.87 -1.01
C LEU A 225 -6.82 13.99 -1.85
N ILE A 226 -6.63 15.13 -2.52
CA ILE A 226 -5.41 15.43 -3.29
C ILE A 226 -5.09 16.91 -3.16
N GLU A 227 -3.83 17.22 -2.84
CA GLU A 227 -3.34 18.60 -2.80
C GLU A 227 -2.81 19.03 -4.17
N GLN A 228 -3.21 20.19 -4.65
CA GLN A 228 -2.67 20.89 -5.84
C GLN A 228 -2.58 19.99 -7.07
N GLU A 229 -3.66 19.27 -7.38
CA GLU A 229 -3.77 18.48 -8.61
C GLU A 229 -3.77 19.38 -9.84
N ALA A 230 -3.04 18.97 -10.86
CA ALA A 230 -3.02 19.66 -12.17
C ALA A 230 -4.23 19.20 -12.99
N LEU A 231 -5.22 20.05 -13.14
CA LEU A 231 -6.51 19.74 -13.76
C LEU A 231 -6.79 20.58 -14.99
N PRO A 232 -7.52 20.06 -15.98
CA PRO A 232 -8.17 20.89 -16.98
C PRO A 232 -9.21 21.80 -16.30
N GLU A 233 -9.94 22.59 -17.06
CA GLU A 233 -11.07 23.33 -16.50
C GLU A 233 -12.09 22.36 -15.92
N VAL A 234 -12.55 22.62 -14.68
CA VAL A 234 -13.49 21.79 -13.94
C VAL A 234 -14.72 22.62 -13.58
N ALA A 235 -15.90 22.03 -13.76
CA ALA A 235 -17.19 22.62 -13.43
C ALA A 235 -18.01 21.68 -12.52
N THR A 236 -18.97 22.26 -11.81
CA THR A 236 -19.98 21.50 -11.06
C THR A 236 -20.72 20.54 -12.00
N GLY A 237 -20.81 19.28 -11.58
CA GLY A 237 -21.43 18.19 -12.33
C GLY A 237 -20.43 17.32 -13.08
N ASP A 238 -19.18 17.76 -13.26
CA ASP A 238 -18.10 16.91 -13.78
C ASP A 238 -17.87 15.71 -12.87
N VAL A 239 -17.23 14.68 -13.42
CA VAL A 239 -16.83 13.50 -12.66
C VAL A 239 -15.31 13.44 -12.58
N ILE A 240 -14.79 13.36 -11.36
CA ILE A 240 -13.39 13.06 -11.10
C ILE A 240 -13.25 11.54 -10.97
N ALA A 241 -12.28 10.98 -11.67
CA ALA A 241 -11.88 9.60 -11.55
C ALA A 241 -10.54 9.52 -10.79
N PHE A 242 -10.55 8.91 -9.61
CA PHE A 242 -9.35 8.60 -8.84
C PHE A 242 -8.84 7.24 -9.32
N LEU A 243 -7.60 7.19 -9.78
CA LEU A 243 -7.00 6.01 -10.38
C LEU A 243 -6.16 5.24 -9.35
N GLY A 244 -6.09 3.92 -9.52
CA GLY A 244 -5.27 3.08 -8.64
C GLY A 244 -5.95 2.71 -7.32
N THR A 245 -7.28 2.72 -7.26
CA THR A 245 -8.09 2.48 -6.06
C THR A 245 -8.59 1.03 -5.92
N GLY A 246 -8.00 0.07 -6.64
CA GLY A 246 -8.48 -1.32 -6.69
C GLY A 246 -8.14 -2.17 -5.48
N CYS A 247 -7.37 -1.66 -4.52
CA CYS A 247 -7.06 -2.41 -3.29
C CYS A 247 -7.26 -1.55 -2.05
N TYR A 248 -7.73 -2.20 -0.98
CA TYR A 248 -8.01 -1.67 0.36
C TYR A 248 -9.21 -0.72 0.46
N GLU A 249 -9.43 0.19 -0.48
CA GLU A 249 -10.42 1.28 -0.36
C GLU A 249 -11.83 0.77 -0.04
N GLU A 250 -12.30 -0.22 -0.78
CA GLU A 250 -13.63 -0.76 -0.57
C GLU A 250 -13.78 -1.49 0.78
N VAL A 251 -12.78 -2.27 1.16
CA VAL A 251 -12.84 -3.10 2.38
C VAL A 251 -12.57 -2.29 3.65
N SER A 252 -11.86 -1.17 3.52
CA SER A 252 -11.55 -0.25 4.62
C SER A 252 -12.57 0.88 4.76
N ALA A 253 -13.47 1.03 3.78
CA ALA A 253 -14.49 2.08 3.80
C ALA A 253 -15.33 2.06 5.07
N ALA A 254 -15.55 3.23 5.66
CA ALA A 254 -16.29 3.41 6.90
C ALA A 254 -17.54 4.28 6.69
N ASN A 255 -18.47 4.20 7.65
CA ASN A 255 -19.66 5.04 7.66
C ASN A 255 -19.50 6.28 8.57
N PHE A 256 -18.33 6.90 8.57
CA PHE A 256 -18.14 8.14 9.30
C PHE A 256 -19.12 9.20 8.81
N ASN A 257 -19.67 10.01 9.72
CA ASN A 257 -20.74 10.98 9.46
C ASN A 257 -22.03 10.37 8.88
N ALA A 258 -22.26 9.08 9.11
CA ALA A 258 -23.38 8.32 8.56
C ALA A 258 -23.41 8.32 7.00
N LEU A 259 -22.26 8.50 6.36
CA LEU A 259 -22.16 8.43 4.90
C LEU A 259 -22.38 7.00 4.41
N PRO A 260 -23.33 6.73 3.52
CA PRO A 260 -23.52 5.44 2.89
C PRO A 260 -22.35 5.10 1.96
N ARG A 261 -21.84 3.87 1.99
CA ARG A 261 -20.80 3.42 1.07
C ARG A 261 -21.31 3.39 -0.36
N PRO A 262 -20.48 3.79 -1.35
CA PRO A 262 -20.86 3.76 -2.75
C PRO A 262 -21.04 2.32 -3.27
N ALA A 263 -21.63 2.20 -4.47
CA ALA A 263 -21.71 0.91 -5.15
C ALA A 263 -20.35 0.49 -5.72
N THR A 264 -20.14 -0.84 -5.85
CA THR A 264 -19.04 -1.40 -6.64
C THR A 264 -19.57 -1.99 -7.94
N VAL A 265 -18.97 -1.60 -9.04
CA VAL A 265 -19.33 -2.01 -10.39
C VAL A 265 -18.14 -2.74 -11.02
N LEU A 266 -18.35 -3.97 -11.45
CA LEU A 266 -17.40 -4.70 -12.27
C LEU A 266 -17.59 -4.32 -13.73
N VAL A 267 -16.51 -3.91 -14.39
CA VAL A 267 -16.49 -3.62 -15.83
C VAL A 267 -15.67 -4.68 -16.54
N ASP A 268 -16.28 -5.35 -17.51
CA ASP A 268 -15.64 -6.32 -18.39
C ASP A 268 -15.94 -5.96 -19.85
N GLY A 269 -14.95 -5.41 -20.53
CA GLY A 269 -15.13 -4.85 -21.88
C GLY A 269 -16.17 -3.73 -21.89
N SER A 270 -17.31 -3.94 -22.53
CA SER A 270 -18.43 -3.00 -22.59
C SER A 270 -19.56 -3.28 -21.59
N GLU A 271 -19.43 -4.35 -20.79
CA GLU A 271 -20.43 -4.72 -19.81
C GLU A 271 -20.09 -4.13 -18.44
N ALA A 272 -21.10 -3.63 -17.74
CA ALA A 272 -21.00 -3.09 -16.40
C ALA A 272 -22.02 -3.79 -15.48
N THR A 273 -21.55 -4.46 -14.45
CA THR A 273 -22.38 -5.22 -13.52
C THR A 273 -22.19 -4.70 -12.10
N VAL A 274 -23.28 -4.32 -11.42
CA VAL A 274 -23.25 -3.96 -10.01
C VAL A 274 -23.01 -5.25 -9.20
N VAL A 275 -21.79 -5.39 -8.63
CA VAL A 275 -21.41 -6.53 -7.79
C VAL A 275 -21.68 -6.26 -6.31
N ARG A 276 -21.75 -4.98 -5.94
CA ARG A 276 -22.17 -4.51 -4.63
C ARG A 276 -23.02 -3.25 -4.80
N ARG A 277 -24.25 -3.25 -4.29
CA ARG A 277 -25.11 -2.06 -4.34
C ARG A 277 -24.58 -0.97 -3.38
N ALA A 278 -24.90 0.26 -3.66
CA ALA A 278 -24.71 1.33 -2.69
C ALA A 278 -25.52 1.07 -1.40
N GLU A 279 -24.99 1.51 -0.28
CA GLU A 279 -25.75 1.55 0.97
C GLU A 279 -26.82 2.64 0.92
N THR A 280 -27.88 2.43 1.64
CA THR A 280 -28.88 3.44 2.00
C THR A 280 -28.62 3.92 3.43
N LEU A 281 -29.24 5.03 3.82
CA LEU A 281 -29.19 5.46 5.23
C LEU A 281 -29.78 4.40 6.18
N ALA A 282 -30.77 3.65 5.73
CA ALA A 282 -31.31 2.53 6.50
C ALA A 282 -30.31 1.40 6.72
N ASP A 283 -29.42 1.14 5.74
CA ASP A 283 -28.33 0.17 5.93
C ASP A 283 -27.34 0.65 7.00
N VAL A 284 -26.96 1.92 6.95
CA VAL A 284 -26.04 2.53 7.91
C VAL A 284 -26.61 2.47 9.34
N LEU A 285 -27.89 2.78 9.50
CA LEU A 285 -28.59 2.83 10.80
C LEU A 285 -29.18 1.47 11.21
N SER A 286 -28.94 0.39 10.47
CA SER A 286 -29.55 -0.93 10.70
C SER A 286 -29.22 -1.55 12.06
N ARG A 287 -28.21 -1.05 12.75
CA ARG A 287 -27.80 -1.51 14.10
C ARG A 287 -28.38 -0.68 15.23
N ASP A 288 -29.03 0.42 14.91
CA ASP A 288 -29.67 1.28 15.90
C ASP A 288 -31.04 0.68 16.31
N LEU A 289 -31.37 0.72 17.61
CA LEU A 289 -32.56 0.09 18.18
C LEU A 289 -33.65 1.12 18.46
#